data_7e1c8d539b952cb88d387f1ec0146c9a
#
_entry.id   7e1c8d539b952cb88d387f1ec0146c9a
#
_cell.length_a   1.000
_cell.length_b   1.000
_cell.length_c   1.000
_cell.angle_alpha   90.00
_cell.angle_beta   90.00
_cell.angle_gamma   90.00
#
_symmetry.space_group_name_H-M   'P 1'
#
loop_
_entity.id
_entity.type
_entity.pdbx_description
1 polymer ?
#
loop_
_entity_poly.entity_id
_entity_poly.type
_entity_poly.pdbx_seq_one_letter_code
_entity_poly.pdbx_strand_id
1 'polypeptide(L)'
;IINPAAGDNEPVLNIINDVLSPYEDIQWDVQVTHGPGDATEMAHQAAEAGCDLIAVYGGDGTLMEVINGLLANGHNTPIAILPGGTGNTVAADLGIPSKLADALRVVATSPARRRLDVGEVNGRYFLLRAYTGIGSDNNASRELKDRIGILAYPIKGLQFLKDHQPAAFCITVDTEKIEEPGILCYVNNIAYARAPQLQDWLERTFLDVQVRNGSENGSAQEPVLQTIDPTDGLLDIVLLTQNPFNIHAIKSFVMHSGEEQATVHFLQGKRIHIDADPPQPLWIDGEACGTTPAYLQAVPQAITVVVPEG
;
A
#
# COMPACT_ATOMS: atom_id res chain seq x y z
N ILE A 1 -2.11 19.17 -9.99
CA ILE A 1 -3.26 18.32 -10.35
C ILE A 1 -4.18 18.27 -9.14
N ILE A 2 -5.45 18.61 -9.33
CA ILE A 2 -6.45 18.67 -8.27
C ILE A 2 -7.58 17.68 -8.56
N ASN A 3 -7.85 16.78 -7.60
CA ASN A 3 -9.07 15.99 -7.61
C ASN A 3 -10.16 16.75 -6.84
N PRO A 4 -11.21 17.29 -7.50
CA PRO A 4 -12.24 18.09 -6.86
C PRO A 4 -13.16 17.28 -5.93
N ALA A 5 -13.15 15.96 -6.02
CA ALA A 5 -13.87 15.08 -5.11
C ALA A 5 -13.12 14.83 -3.80
N ALA A 6 -11.88 15.33 -3.67
CA ALA A 6 -11.08 15.26 -2.47
C ALA A 6 -11.33 16.48 -1.57
N GLY A 7 -11.14 16.30 -0.27
CA GLY A 7 -11.28 17.35 0.74
C GLY A 7 -12.72 17.65 1.16
N ASP A 8 -12.85 18.45 2.21
CA ASP A 8 -14.12 18.83 2.84
C ASP A 8 -14.56 20.23 2.38
N ASN A 9 -14.77 20.44 1.07
CA ASN A 9 -15.17 21.75 0.49
C ASN A 9 -14.19 22.90 0.81
N GLU A 10 -12.90 22.65 0.93
CA GLU A 10 -11.89 23.68 1.11
C GLU A 10 -11.75 24.56 -0.15
N PRO A 11 -11.50 25.88 0.01
CA PRO A 11 -11.22 26.76 -1.12
C PRO A 11 -9.80 26.55 -1.63
N VAL A 12 -9.52 25.37 -2.22
CA VAL A 12 -8.18 24.87 -2.58
C VAL A 12 -7.37 25.91 -3.36
N LEU A 13 -7.97 26.52 -4.40
CA LEU A 13 -7.27 27.51 -5.24
C LEU A 13 -6.89 28.78 -4.46
N ASN A 14 -7.75 29.22 -3.53
CA ASN A 14 -7.43 30.38 -2.70
C ASN A 14 -6.27 30.05 -1.76
N ILE A 15 -6.28 28.88 -1.14
CA ILE A 15 -5.20 28.43 -0.26
C ILE A 15 -3.88 28.32 -1.03
N ILE A 16 -3.90 27.75 -2.23
CA ILE A 16 -2.71 27.68 -3.10
C ILE A 16 -2.17 29.08 -3.38
N ASN A 17 -3.04 29.99 -3.82
CA ASN A 17 -2.65 31.35 -4.13
C ASN A 17 -2.09 32.07 -2.90
N ASP A 18 -2.76 31.99 -1.75
CA ASP A 18 -2.35 32.67 -0.52
C ASP A 18 -1.00 32.17 0.01
N VAL A 19 -0.72 30.86 -0.16
CA VAL A 19 0.53 30.27 0.33
C VAL A 19 1.67 30.49 -0.66
N LEU A 20 1.41 30.37 -1.99
CA LEU A 20 2.49 30.44 -2.98
C LEU A 20 2.79 31.84 -3.50
N SER A 21 1.84 32.79 -3.43
CA SER A 21 2.05 34.16 -3.94
C SER A 21 3.26 34.91 -3.34
N PRO A 22 3.73 34.66 -2.11
CA PRO A 22 4.93 35.29 -1.61
C PRO A 22 6.24 34.79 -2.25
N TYR A 23 6.19 33.68 -2.98
CA TYR A 23 7.37 33.04 -3.62
C TYR A 23 7.40 33.40 -5.11
N GLU A 24 8.06 34.51 -5.45
CA GLU A 24 8.09 35.05 -6.82
C GLU A 24 8.72 34.10 -7.85
N ASP A 25 9.58 33.17 -7.42
CA ASP A 25 10.25 32.18 -8.25
C ASP A 25 9.38 30.95 -8.54
N ILE A 26 8.23 30.80 -7.88
CA ILE A 26 7.31 29.67 -8.11
C ILE A 26 6.25 30.06 -9.11
N GLN A 27 6.32 29.46 -10.29
CA GLN A 27 5.25 29.50 -11.29
C GLN A 27 4.43 28.21 -11.21
N TRP A 28 3.11 28.34 -11.21
CA TRP A 28 2.22 27.19 -11.12
C TRP A 28 1.00 27.30 -12.01
N ASP A 29 0.59 26.16 -12.56
CA ASP A 29 -0.63 25.95 -13.30
C ASP A 29 -1.51 24.92 -12.59
N VAL A 30 -2.83 24.96 -12.85
CA VAL A 30 -3.78 24.03 -12.23
C VAL A 30 -4.51 23.23 -13.30
N GLN A 31 -4.48 21.92 -13.12
CA GLN A 31 -5.33 20.98 -13.84
C GLN A 31 -6.28 20.29 -12.87
N VAL A 32 -7.55 20.15 -13.24
CA VAL A 32 -8.61 19.57 -12.40
C VAL A 32 -9.11 18.31 -13.06
N THR A 33 -9.10 17.20 -12.33
CA THR A 33 -9.60 15.91 -12.83
C THR A 33 -11.13 15.91 -12.90
N HIS A 34 -11.69 15.21 -13.88
CA HIS A 34 -13.13 15.05 -14.08
C HIS A 34 -13.57 13.59 -13.86
N GLY A 35 -12.61 12.65 -13.89
CA GLY A 35 -12.87 11.23 -13.73
C GLY A 35 -11.62 10.39 -13.53
N PRO A 36 -11.80 9.08 -13.33
CA PRO A 36 -10.69 8.13 -13.22
C PRO A 36 -9.82 8.13 -14.49
N GLY A 37 -8.50 8.10 -14.29
CA GLY A 37 -7.49 8.11 -15.36
C GLY A 37 -7.05 9.50 -15.81
N ASP A 38 -7.77 10.57 -15.48
CA ASP A 38 -7.39 11.93 -15.89
C ASP A 38 -6.05 12.34 -15.27
N ALA A 39 -5.81 12.01 -14.00
CA ALA A 39 -4.56 12.37 -13.33
C ALA A 39 -3.35 11.65 -13.96
N THR A 40 -3.55 10.45 -14.53
CA THR A 40 -2.51 9.72 -15.28
C THR A 40 -2.08 10.50 -16.52
N GLU A 41 -3.04 10.93 -17.34
CA GLU A 41 -2.78 11.68 -18.56
C GLU A 41 -2.20 13.07 -18.26
N MET A 42 -2.76 13.77 -17.27
CA MET A 42 -2.28 15.08 -16.82
C MET A 42 -0.83 15.03 -16.32
N ALA A 43 -0.47 13.98 -15.57
CA ALA A 43 0.89 13.81 -15.09
C ALA A 43 1.88 13.58 -16.23
N HIS A 44 1.52 12.74 -17.20
CA HIS A 44 2.32 12.52 -18.40
C HIS A 44 2.54 13.82 -19.17
N GLN A 45 1.46 14.55 -19.46
CA GLN A 45 1.52 15.82 -20.21
C GLN A 45 2.35 16.89 -19.46
N ALA A 46 2.20 17.00 -18.14
CA ALA A 46 2.97 17.93 -17.35
C ALA A 46 4.48 17.60 -17.37
N ALA A 47 4.83 16.32 -17.29
CA ALA A 47 6.21 15.88 -17.38
C ALA A 47 6.82 16.10 -18.78
N GLU A 48 6.04 15.81 -19.86
CA GLU A 48 6.47 16.14 -21.24
C GLU A 48 6.66 17.65 -21.47
N ALA A 49 5.83 18.47 -20.84
CA ALA A 49 5.95 19.93 -20.88
C ALA A 49 7.15 20.46 -20.08
N GLY A 50 7.87 19.59 -19.35
CA GLY A 50 9.07 19.94 -18.60
C GLY A 50 8.79 20.60 -17.25
N CYS A 51 7.68 20.28 -16.59
CA CYS A 51 7.42 20.73 -15.23
C CYS A 51 8.50 20.21 -14.27
N ASP A 52 9.02 21.09 -13.40
CA ASP A 52 10.02 20.74 -12.38
C ASP A 52 9.44 19.91 -11.24
N LEU A 53 8.13 20.02 -11.01
CA LEU A 53 7.41 19.38 -9.90
C LEU A 53 5.93 19.21 -10.24
N ILE A 54 5.35 18.08 -9.89
CA ILE A 54 3.90 17.86 -9.97
C ILE A 54 3.32 17.77 -8.56
N ALA A 55 2.54 18.78 -8.16
CA ALA A 55 1.79 18.77 -6.92
C ALA A 55 0.43 18.09 -7.10
N VAL A 56 0.10 17.14 -6.22
CA VAL A 56 -1.11 16.30 -6.32
C VAL A 56 -1.99 16.54 -5.11
N TYR A 57 -3.11 17.23 -5.28
CA TYR A 57 -4.16 17.34 -4.29
C TYR A 57 -5.21 16.26 -4.50
N GLY A 58 -5.22 15.28 -3.60
CA GLY A 58 -6.09 14.12 -3.69
C GLY A 58 -5.83 13.10 -2.59
N GLY A 59 -6.43 11.92 -2.71
CA GLY A 59 -6.12 10.75 -1.89
C GLY A 59 -5.09 9.84 -2.56
N ASP A 60 -4.82 8.70 -1.91
CA ASP A 60 -3.85 7.69 -2.38
C ASP A 60 -4.15 7.23 -3.83
N GLY A 61 -5.42 7.11 -4.23
CA GLY A 61 -5.81 6.75 -5.60
C GLY A 61 -5.38 7.78 -6.65
N THR A 62 -5.59 9.08 -6.40
CA THR A 62 -5.15 10.14 -7.32
C THR A 62 -3.62 10.19 -7.42
N LEU A 63 -2.93 9.99 -6.29
CA LEU A 63 -1.48 9.88 -6.26
C LEU A 63 -1.00 8.70 -7.13
N MET A 64 -1.66 7.55 -7.05
CA MET A 64 -1.32 6.38 -7.85
C MET A 64 -1.55 6.60 -9.35
N GLU A 65 -2.60 7.30 -9.74
CA GLU A 65 -2.79 7.69 -11.14
C GLU A 65 -1.62 8.54 -11.64
N VAL A 66 -1.17 9.53 -10.87
CA VAL A 66 -0.01 10.37 -11.22
C VAL A 66 1.26 9.53 -11.34
N ILE A 67 1.53 8.66 -10.38
CA ILE A 67 2.70 7.77 -10.40
C ILE A 67 2.68 6.87 -11.64
N ASN A 68 1.54 6.25 -11.96
CA ASN A 68 1.41 5.40 -13.14
C ASN A 68 1.60 6.21 -14.44
N GLY A 69 1.09 7.45 -14.51
CA GLY A 69 1.29 8.35 -15.66
C GLY A 69 2.75 8.71 -15.90
N LEU A 70 3.51 8.92 -14.84
CA LEU A 70 4.93 9.20 -14.92
C LEU A 70 5.73 7.95 -15.33
N LEU A 71 5.59 6.86 -14.57
CA LEU A 71 6.44 5.68 -14.71
C LEU A 71 6.18 4.91 -16.01
N ALA A 72 4.92 4.80 -16.45
CA ALA A 72 4.58 4.15 -17.72
C ALA A 72 5.23 4.82 -18.94
N ASN A 73 5.58 6.09 -18.81
CA ASN A 73 6.20 6.90 -19.88
C ASN A 73 7.67 7.22 -19.60
N GLY A 74 8.27 6.62 -18.57
CA GLY A 74 9.69 6.78 -18.25
C GLY A 74 10.06 8.14 -17.67
N HIS A 75 9.11 8.89 -17.13
CA HIS A 75 9.35 10.16 -16.48
C HIS A 75 9.73 9.99 -15.00
N ASN A 76 10.56 10.88 -14.50
CA ASN A 76 11.00 10.91 -13.10
C ASN A 76 10.76 12.28 -12.44
N THR A 77 9.81 13.05 -12.96
CA THR A 77 9.42 14.35 -12.40
C THR A 77 9.06 14.21 -10.91
N PRO A 78 9.65 15.00 -10.01
CA PRO A 78 9.34 14.95 -8.60
C PRO A 78 7.86 15.20 -8.30
N ILE A 79 7.36 14.56 -7.24
CA ILE A 79 5.96 14.66 -6.82
C ILE A 79 5.90 15.38 -5.46
N ALA A 80 4.96 16.29 -5.32
CA ALA A 80 4.55 16.85 -4.03
C ALA A 80 3.16 16.37 -3.68
N ILE A 81 3.00 15.75 -2.51
CA ILE A 81 1.72 15.23 -2.04
C ILE A 81 1.01 16.30 -1.23
N LEU A 82 -0.20 16.64 -1.64
CA LEU A 82 -1.11 17.55 -0.94
C LEU A 82 -2.32 16.75 -0.46
N PRO A 83 -2.36 16.34 0.83
CA PRO A 83 -3.37 15.40 1.32
C PRO A 83 -4.77 15.98 1.25
N GLY A 84 -5.66 15.37 0.46
CA GLY A 84 -7.07 15.75 0.32
C GLY A 84 -8.02 14.56 0.48
N GLY A 85 -7.53 13.34 0.57
CA GLY A 85 -8.33 12.13 0.72
C GLY A 85 -8.63 11.77 2.17
N THR A 86 -9.42 10.71 2.38
CA THR A 86 -9.76 10.22 3.71
C THR A 86 -8.60 9.43 4.37
N GLY A 87 -7.81 8.72 3.58
CA GLY A 87 -6.70 7.87 4.08
C GLY A 87 -5.38 8.63 4.15
N ASN A 88 -4.92 9.13 3.02
CA ASN A 88 -3.63 9.82 2.83
C ASN A 88 -2.46 9.08 3.48
N THR A 89 -2.44 7.76 3.29
CA THR A 89 -1.52 6.83 3.96
C THR A 89 -0.07 7.18 3.67
N VAL A 90 0.25 7.42 2.40
CA VAL A 90 1.59 7.77 1.94
C VAL A 90 2.06 9.09 2.55
N ALA A 91 1.19 10.11 2.56
CA ALA A 91 1.52 11.40 3.16
C ALA A 91 1.82 11.28 4.65
N ALA A 92 1.01 10.51 5.38
CA ALA A 92 1.19 10.27 6.81
C ALA A 92 2.51 9.55 7.11
N ASP A 93 2.87 8.53 6.30
CA ASP A 93 4.12 7.79 6.47
C ASP A 93 5.35 8.66 6.21
N LEU A 94 5.28 9.55 5.22
CA LEU A 94 6.34 10.49 4.88
C LEU A 94 6.39 11.72 5.80
N GLY A 95 5.50 11.82 6.80
CA GLY A 95 5.44 12.97 7.70
C GLY A 95 4.93 14.26 7.06
N ILE A 96 4.26 14.17 5.90
CA ILE A 96 3.69 15.32 5.21
C ILE A 96 2.49 15.84 6.00
N PRO A 97 2.41 17.15 6.28
CA PRO A 97 1.29 17.73 7.03
C PRO A 97 -0.07 17.46 6.38
N SER A 98 -1.07 17.12 7.19
CA SER A 98 -2.43 16.82 6.69
C SER A 98 -3.20 18.06 6.22
N LYS A 99 -2.83 19.26 6.70
CA LYS A 99 -3.46 20.51 6.27
C LYS A 99 -2.84 21.00 4.97
N LEU A 100 -3.67 21.31 3.99
CA LEU A 100 -3.23 21.77 2.66
C LEU A 100 -2.24 22.95 2.72
N ALA A 101 -2.53 23.97 3.53
CA ALA A 101 -1.64 25.13 3.65
C ALA A 101 -0.26 24.78 4.20
N ASP A 102 -0.17 23.83 5.14
CA ASP A 102 1.10 23.41 5.72
C ASP A 102 1.87 22.49 4.74
N ALA A 103 1.18 21.61 4.02
CA ALA A 103 1.78 20.81 2.95
C ALA A 103 2.33 21.69 1.82
N LEU A 104 1.61 22.74 1.43
CA LEU A 104 2.07 23.70 0.43
C LEU A 104 3.31 24.48 0.90
N ARG A 105 3.41 24.80 2.20
CA ARG A 105 4.64 25.42 2.75
C ARG A 105 5.84 24.48 2.63
N VAL A 106 5.65 23.18 2.89
CA VAL A 106 6.71 22.17 2.64
C VAL A 106 7.13 22.21 1.17
N VAL A 107 6.17 22.24 0.23
CA VAL A 107 6.48 22.32 -1.21
C VAL A 107 7.31 23.56 -1.54
N ALA A 108 6.94 24.73 -0.97
CA ALA A 108 7.59 26.01 -1.26
C ALA A 108 8.96 26.17 -0.61
N THR A 109 9.22 25.52 0.53
CA THR A 109 10.41 25.83 1.35
C THR A 109 11.35 24.64 1.55
N SER A 110 10.87 23.40 1.44
CA SER A 110 11.71 22.23 1.70
C SER A 110 12.56 21.83 0.48
N PRO A 111 13.87 21.78 0.59
CA PRO A 111 14.73 21.17 -0.42
C PRO A 111 14.77 19.65 -0.31
N ALA A 112 14.23 19.07 0.77
CA ALA A 112 14.33 17.65 1.05
C ALA A 112 13.52 16.81 0.05
N ARG A 113 14.16 15.78 -0.46
CA ARG A 113 13.59 14.82 -1.41
C ARG A 113 13.85 13.41 -0.91
N ARG A 114 12.85 12.56 -0.99
CA ARG A 114 12.99 11.13 -0.71
C ARG A 114 12.70 10.34 -1.97
N ARG A 115 13.59 9.43 -2.33
CA ARG A 115 13.36 8.47 -3.40
C ARG A 115 12.70 7.24 -2.81
N LEU A 116 11.63 6.80 -3.45
CA LEU A 116 10.86 5.65 -3.00
C LEU A 116 10.85 4.58 -4.09
N ASP A 117 10.83 3.35 -3.63
CA ASP A 117 10.57 2.19 -4.44
C ASP A 117 9.08 2.12 -4.76
N VAL A 118 8.73 1.40 -5.80
CA VAL A 118 7.34 1.03 -6.11
C VAL A 118 7.29 -0.46 -6.46
N GLY A 119 6.16 -1.08 -6.21
CA GLY A 119 5.90 -2.41 -6.78
C GLY A 119 5.31 -2.28 -8.17
N GLU A 120 5.59 -3.25 -9.03
CA GLU A 120 4.98 -3.40 -10.34
C GLU A 120 4.32 -4.78 -10.46
N VAL A 121 3.14 -4.83 -11.05
CA VAL A 121 2.45 -6.05 -11.45
C VAL A 121 1.76 -5.84 -12.79
N ASN A 122 2.09 -6.66 -13.79
CA ASN A 122 1.49 -6.62 -15.12
C ASN A 122 1.50 -5.23 -15.78
N GLY A 123 2.58 -4.46 -15.61
CA GLY A 123 2.75 -3.10 -16.15
C GLY A 123 1.96 -2.01 -15.40
N ARG A 124 1.38 -2.32 -14.23
CA ARG A 124 0.77 -1.36 -13.32
C ARG A 124 1.61 -1.24 -12.07
N TYR A 125 1.78 -0.01 -11.60
CA TYR A 125 2.57 0.27 -10.41
C TYR A 125 1.67 0.42 -9.18
N PHE A 126 2.18 0.03 -8.02
CA PHE A 126 1.55 0.25 -6.72
C PHE A 126 2.57 0.78 -5.72
N LEU A 127 2.12 1.64 -4.84
CA LEU A 127 2.98 2.28 -3.85
C LEU A 127 2.81 1.66 -2.46
N LEU A 128 1.57 1.31 -2.09
CA LEU A 128 1.30 0.74 -0.77
C LEU A 128 1.46 -0.77 -0.77
N ARG A 129 0.60 -1.47 -1.51
CA ARG A 129 0.57 -2.95 -1.48
C ARG A 129 -0.20 -3.59 -2.62
N ALA A 130 0.19 -4.84 -2.92
CA ALA A 130 -0.66 -5.80 -3.61
C ALA A 130 -1.17 -6.86 -2.61
N TYR A 131 -2.33 -7.45 -2.86
CA TYR A 131 -2.83 -8.55 -2.04
C TYR A 131 -3.75 -9.49 -2.82
N THR A 132 -3.81 -10.75 -2.38
CA THR A 132 -4.61 -11.81 -2.99
C THR A 132 -5.05 -12.83 -1.93
N GLY A 133 -6.08 -13.61 -2.23
CA GLY A 133 -6.60 -14.63 -1.33
C GLY A 133 -7.86 -14.22 -0.57
N ILE A 134 -8.41 -13.03 -0.82
CA ILE A 134 -9.66 -12.58 -0.21
C ILE A 134 -10.78 -12.65 -1.25
N GLY A 135 -11.70 -13.59 -1.06
CA GLY A 135 -13.06 -13.64 -1.60
C GLY A 135 -13.26 -13.51 -3.10
N SER A 136 -13.83 -14.57 -3.68
CA SER A 136 -14.17 -14.67 -5.10
C SER A 136 -15.49 -13.98 -5.50
N ASP A 137 -16.15 -13.20 -4.64
CA ASP A 137 -17.45 -12.61 -4.94
C ASP A 137 -17.35 -11.31 -5.71
N ASN A 138 -17.80 -11.34 -6.97
CA ASN A 138 -17.83 -10.25 -7.93
C ASN A 138 -18.58 -8.97 -7.50
N ASN A 139 -19.21 -8.95 -6.34
CA ASN A 139 -19.87 -7.76 -5.75
C ASN A 139 -19.04 -7.03 -4.70
N ALA A 140 -17.79 -7.46 -4.49
CA ALA A 140 -16.99 -7.05 -3.35
C ALA A 140 -16.27 -5.69 -3.49
N SER A 141 -16.28 -5.03 -4.67
CA SER A 141 -15.33 -3.94 -4.94
C SER A 141 -15.51 -2.67 -4.08
N ARG A 142 -16.73 -2.27 -3.73
CA ARG A 142 -16.98 -1.15 -2.80
C ARG A 142 -17.02 -1.59 -1.35
N GLU A 143 -17.72 -2.68 -1.08
CA GLU A 143 -17.79 -3.27 0.25
C GLU A 143 -16.42 -3.79 0.73
N LEU A 144 -15.53 -4.19 -0.17
CA LEU A 144 -14.18 -4.65 0.18
C LEU A 144 -13.25 -3.47 0.52
N LYS A 145 -13.36 -2.32 -0.17
CA LYS A 145 -12.66 -1.07 0.25
C LYS A 145 -13.05 -0.67 1.68
N ASP A 146 -14.34 -0.74 2.00
CA ASP A 146 -14.83 -0.49 3.35
C ASP A 146 -14.42 -1.61 4.33
N ARG A 147 -14.29 -2.85 3.87
CA ARG A 147 -13.99 -4.03 4.70
C ARG A 147 -12.49 -4.27 4.93
N ILE A 148 -11.61 -3.87 4.04
CA ILE A 148 -10.15 -3.90 4.29
C ILE A 148 -9.75 -2.79 5.27
N GLY A 149 -10.41 -1.64 5.23
CA GLY A 149 -10.41 -0.70 6.36
C GLY A 149 -10.98 -1.31 7.65
N ILE A 150 -11.81 -2.34 7.54
CA ILE A 150 -12.44 -3.13 8.62
C ILE A 150 -11.51 -4.20 9.20
N LEU A 151 -10.46 -4.65 8.55
CA LEU A 151 -9.40 -5.44 9.20
C LEU A 151 -8.72 -4.63 10.33
N ALA A 152 -8.89 -3.30 10.33
CA ALA A 152 -8.61 -2.45 11.49
C ALA A 152 -9.67 -2.55 12.62
N TYR A 153 -10.85 -3.17 12.36
CA TYR A 153 -11.90 -3.40 13.36
C TYR A 153 -12.08 -4.90 13.62
N PRO A 154 -11.63 -5.42 14.78
CA PRO A 154 -11.52 -6.86 15.07
C PRO A 154 -12.79 -7.68 14.82
N ILE A 155 -13.97 -7.13 15.14
CA ILE A 155 -15.23 -7.89 15.17
C ILE A 155 -15.82 -8.14 13.77
N LYS A 156 -15.68 -7.21 12.84
CA LYS A 156 -16.25 -7.35 11.48
C LYS A 156 -15.32 -8.09 10.53
N GLY A 157 -14.01 -7.94 10.71
CA GLY A 157 -12.99 -8.74 10.02
C GLY A 157 -13.12 -10.24 10.34
N LEU A 158 -13.46 -10.57 11.59
CA LEU A 158 -13.72 -11.93 12.07
C LEU A 158 -14.82 -12.67 11.30
N GLN A 159 -15.95 -12.02 11.01
CA GLN A 159 -17.05 -12.66 10.26
C GLN A 159 -16.67 -12.93 8.80
N PHE A 160 -15.88 -12.04 8.20
CA PHE A 160 -15.46 -12.16 6.81
C PHE A 160 -14.45 -13.32 6.61
N LEU A 161 -13.50 -13.47 7.53
CA LEU A 161 -12.50 -14.55 7.45
C LEU A 161 -13.08 -15.93 7.81
N LYS A 162 -14.20 -15.98 8.55
CA LYS A 162 -14.80 -17.24 9.03
C LYS A 162 -15.32 -18.14 7.90
N ASP A 163 -15.78 -17.55 6.81
CA ASP A 163 -16.38 -18.25 5.67
C ASP A 163 -15.36 -18.52 4.54
N HIS A 164 -14.07 -18.15 4.73
CA HIS A 164 -13.05 -18.27 3.72
C HIS A 164 -12.37 -19.63 3.75
N GLN A 165 -12.33 -20.31 2.58
CA GLN A 165 -11.57 -21.53 2.39
C GLN A 165 -10.14 -21.18 1.98
N PRO A 166 -9.11 -21.81 2.58
CA PRO A 166 -7.75 -21.64 2.13
C PRO A 166 -7.58 -22.10 0.67
N ALA A 167 -6.81 -21.34 -0.10
CA ALA A 167 -6.30 -21.77 -1.40
C ALA A 167 -4.91 -22.39 -1.27
N ALA A 168 -4.53 -23.26 -2.18
CA ALA A 168 -3.15 -23.76 -2.25
C ALA A 168 -2.29 -22.68 -2.90
N PHE A 169 -1.47 -21.98 -2.12
CA PHE A 169 -0.53 -20.96 -2.60
C PHE A 169 0.81 -21.59 -2.93
N CYS A 170 1.35 -21.18 -4.08
CA CYS A 170 2.73 -21.42 -4.50
C CYS A 170 3.38 -20.05 -4.72
N ILE A 171 4.23 -19.64 -3.78
CA ILE A 171 4.88 -18.32 -3.81
C ILE A 171 6.37 -18.54 -4.02
N THR A 172 6.93 -17.91 -5.06
CA THR A 172 8.37 -17.86 -5.31
C THR A 172 8.85 -16.43 -5.11
N VAL A 173 9.82 -16.23 -4.22
CA VAL A 173 10.47 -14.96 -3.95
C VAL A 173 11.94 -15.09 -4.31
N ASP A 174 12.34 -14.41 -5.38
CA ASP A 174 13.65 -14.56 -6.01
C ASP A 174 14.01 -16.02 -6.33
N THR A 175 14.64 -16.75 -5.41
CA THR A 175 15.00 -18.16 -5.54
C THR A 175 14.35 -19.08 -4.51
N GLU A 176 13.66 -18.49 -3.54
CA GLU A 176 12.98 -19.23 -2.46
C GLU A 176 11.53 -19.54 -2.87
N LYS A 177 11.10 -20.78 -2.62
CA LYS A 177 9.75 -21.24 -2.96
C LYS A 177 9.04 -21.74 -1.70
N ILE A 178 7.79 -21.29 -1.51
CA ILE A 178 6.87 -21.78 -0.49
C ILE A 178 5.62 -22.35 -1.17
N GLU A 179 5.20 -23.52 -0.71
CA GLU A 179 3.94 -24.17 -1.12
C GLU A 179 3.14 -24.47 0.15
N GLU A 180 2.12 -23.67 0.42
CA GLU A 180 1.32 -23.77 1.64
C GLU A 180 -0.15 -23.38 1.35
N PRO A 181 -1.11 -24.00 2.04
CA PRO A 181 -2.48 -23.50 2.03
C PRO A 181 -2.52 -22.14 2.74
N GLY A 182 -3.12 -21.16 2.10
CA GLY A 182 -3.21 -19.80 2.64
C GLY A 182 -4.56 -19.16 2.40
N ILE A 183 -4.89 -18.19 3.23
CA ILE A 183 -6.14 -17.42 3.10
C ILE A 183 -5.87 -16.01 2.57
N LEU A 184 -4.66 -15.49 2.77
CA LEU A 184 -4.32 -14.11 2.45
C LEU A 184 -2.83 -13.98 2.23
N CYS A 185 -2.45 -13.38 1.11
CA CYS A 185 -1.09 -12.98 0.81
C CYS A 185 -1.05 -11.47 0.56
N TYR A 186 -0.24 -10.76 1.35
CA TYR A 186 0.11 -9.36 1.13
C TYR A 186 1.52 -9.24 0.57
N VAL A 187 1.70 -8.30 -0.35
CA VAL A 187 3.01 -7.85 -0.83
C VAL A 187 3.05 -6.34 -0.59
N ASN A 188 3.85 -5.91 0.36
CA ASN A 188 3.90 -4.53 0.83
C ASN A 188 5.15 -3.83 0.29
N ASN A 189 5.01 -2.55 -0.03
CA ASN A 189 6.12 -1.64 -0.35
C ASN A 189 6.23 -0.51 0.70
N ILE A 190 5.09 -0.05 1.24
CA ILE A 190 5.07 0.91 2.36
C ILE A 190 4.31 0.29 3.52
N ALA A 191 4.89 0.37 4.71
CA ALA A 191 4.25 -0.05 5.93
C ALA A 191 3.12 0.91 6.32
N TYR A 192 2.06 0.35 6.87
CA TYR A 192 1.14 1.10 7.73
C TYR A 192 1.84 1.40 9.07
N ALA A 193 3.01 2.06 9.03
CA ALA A 193 3.85 2.27 10.21
C ALA A 193 3.17 3.08 11.33
N ARG A 194 2.01 3.67 11.06
CA ARG A 194 1.24 4.46 12.01
C ARG A 194 -0.19 3.98 12.25
N ALA A 195 -0.47 2.70 11.98
CA ALA A 195 -1.64 2.07 12.56
C ALA A 195 -1.20 1.29 13.83
N PRO A 196 -0.95 1.98 14.97
CA PRO A 196 -0.59 1.29 16.22
C PRO A 196 -1.65 0.27 16.61
N GLN A 197 -2.90 0.46 16.14
CA GLN A 197 -4.00 -0.46 16.33
C GLN A 197 -3.84 -1.77 15.53
N LEU A 198 -3.25 -1.77 14.34
CA LEU A 198 -2.99 -2.99 13.57
C LEU A 198 -1.79 -3.74 14.15
N GLN A 199 -0.75 -3.02 14.55
CA GLN A 199 0.42 -3.58 15.21
C GLN A 199 0.03 -4.18 16.57
N ASP A 200 -0.69 -3.45 17.40
CA ASP A 200 -1.25 -3.89 18.68
C ASP A 200 -2.23 -5.08 18.51
N TRP A 201 -3.00 -5.08 17.41
CA TRP A 201 -3.90 -6.18 17.08
C TRP A 201 -3.14 -7.42 16.59
N LEU A 202 -2.16 -7.27 15.73
CA LEU A 202 -1.27 -8.36 15.31
C LEU A 202 -0.53 -8.93 16.51
N GLU A 203 0.07 -8.10 17.35
CA GLU A 203 0.77 -8.53 18.55
C GLU A 203 -0.16 -9.25 19.55
N ARG A 204 -1.35 -8.73 19.80
CA ARG A 204 -2.31 -9.34 20.75
C ARG A 204 -3.04 -10.55 20.18
N THR A 205 -3.24 -10.62 18.88
CA THR A 205 -3.96 -11.71 18.22
C THR A 205 -3.03 -12.86 17.87
N PHE A 206 -1.75 -12.58 17.67
CA PHE A 206 -0.74 -13.53 17.19
C PHE A 206 0.41 -13.77 18.19
N LEU A 207 0.23 -13.44 19.46
CA LEU A 207 1.21 -13.76 20.53
C LEU A 207 1.63 -15.23 20.55
N ASP A 208 0.84 -16.15 19.98
CA ASP A 208 1.13 -17.57 19.84
C ASP A 208 1.37 -18.02 18.39
N VAL A 209 1.55 -17.09 17.45
CA VAL A 209 1.81 -17.42 16.04
C VAL A 209 3.28 -17.80 15.87
N GLN A 210 3.54 -18.99 15.31
CA GLN A 210 4.88 -19.36 14.87
C GLN A 210 5.24 -18.54 13.62
N VAL A 211 6.14 -17.58 13.81
CA VAL A 211 6.77 -16.85 12.70
C VAL A 211 7.87 -17.74 12.12
N ARG A 212 7.73 -18.14 10.86
CA ARG A 212 8.79 -18.81 10.11
C ARG A 212 9.43 -17.78 9.18
N ASN A 213 10.67 -17.39 9.51
CA ASN A 213 11.51 -16.70 8.53
C ASN A 213 12.10 -17.78 7.60
N GLY A 214 12.18 -17.48 6.30
CA GLY A 214 12.67 -18.41 5.27
C GLY A 214 14.12 -18.88 5.40
N SER A 215 14.77 -18.81 6.55
CA SER A 215 16.09 -19.39 6.82
C SER A 215 15.97 -20.68 7.60
N GLU A 216 16.62 -21.73 7.13
CA GLU A 216 16.61 -23.11 7.63
C GLU A 216 17.12 -23.32 9.08
N ASN A 217 17.39 -22.28 9.84
CA ASN A 217 17.88 -22.39 11.22
C ASN A 217 16.77 -22.07 12.22
N GLY A 218 16.06 -23.12 12.63
CA GLY A 218 14.92 -23.12 13.55
C GLY A 218 15.22 -22.69 14.99
N SER A 219 15.60 -21.45 15.19
CA SER A 219 15.48 -20.79 16.48
C SER A 219 14.23 -19.90 16.43
N ALA A 220 13.25 -20.16 17.28
CA ALA A 220 12.11 -19.27 17.49
C ALA A 220 12.67 -17.89 17.91
N GLN A 221 12.83 -17.00 16.95
CA GLN A 221 13.08 -15.59 17.23
C GLN A 221 11.73 -14.93 17.49
N GLU A 222 11.70 -14.03 18.47
CA GLU A 222 10.56 -13.13 18.67
C GLU A 222 10.13 -12.53 17.33
N PRO A 223 8.82 -12.34 17.08
CA PRO A 223 8.34 -11.75 15.85
C PRO A 223 8.89 -10.33 15.73
N VAL A 224 10.03 -10.21 15.07
CA VAL A 224 10.52 -8.90 14.62
C VAL A 224 9.59 -8.54 13.47
N LEU A 225 8.61 -7.70 13.73
CA LEU A 225 7.93 -6.95 12.68
C LEU A 225 9.04 -6.17 11.97
N GLN A 226 9.51 -6.71 10.85
CA GLN A 226 10.47 -6.01 10.02
C GLN A 226 9.85 -4.67 9.66
N THR A 227 10.59 -3.60 9.90
CA THR A 227 10.16 -2.27 9.47
C THR A 227 10.20 -2.29 7.95
N ILE A 228 9.03 -2.28 7.31
CA ILE A 228 8.94 -2.21 5.85
C ILE A 228 9.57 -0.88 5.44
N ASP A 229 10.62 -0.94 4.63
CA ASP A 229 11.37 0.24 4.17
C ASP A 229 11.17 0.44 2.65
N PRO A 230 10.41 1.46 2.22
CA PRO A 230 10.18 1.72 0.80
C PRO A 230 11.40 2.26 0.06
N THR A 231 12.61 2.06 0.57
CA THR A 231 13.86 2.55 -0.03
C THR A 231 14.95 1.49 -0.15
N ASP A 232 14.69 0.26 0.26
CA ASP A 232 15.67 -0.84 0.28
C ASP A 232 15.71 -1.67 -1.02
N GLY A 233 14.81 -1.39 -1.97
CA GLY A 233 14.70 -2.07 -3.25
C GLY A 233 14.04 -3.44 -3.17
N LEU A 234 13.27 -3.70 -2.11
CA LEU A 234 12.61 -4.98 -1.86
C LEU A 234 11.12 -4.79 -1.64
N LEU A 235 10.37 -5.88 -1.73
CA LEU A 235 8.97 -5.97 -1.35
C LEU A 235 8.84 -6.98 -0.21
N ASP A 236 8.00 -6.67 0.77
CA ASP A 236 7.75 -7.51 1.94
C ASP A 236 6.49 -8.33 1.75
N ILE A 237 6.63 -9.65 1.84
CA ILE A 237 5.55 -10.60 1.64
C ILE A 237 5.11 -11.17 2.98
N VAL A 238 3.79 -11.17 3.21
CA VAL A 238 3.16 -11.78 4.36
C VAL A 238 2.12 -12.78 3.88
N LEU A 239 2.35 -14.07 4.10
CA LEU A 239 1.38 -15.13 3.83
C LEU A 239 0.76 -15.61 5.15
N LEU A 240 -0.55 -15.50 5.25
CA LEU A 240 -1.34 -16.05 6.34
C LEU A 240 -1.89 -17.43 5.92
N THR A 241 -1.39 -18.51 6.53
CA THR A 241 -1.64 -19.89 6.07
C THR A 241 -2.90 -20.52 6.61
N GLN A 242 -3.42 -20.07 7.76
CA GLN A 242 -4.66 -20.59 8.34
C GLN A 242 -5.57 -19.44 8.77
N ASN A 243 -6.87 -19.75 8.82
CA ASN A 243 -7.83 -18.80 9.38
C ASN A 243 -7.63 -18.69 10.90
N PRO A 244 -7.05 -17.60 11.42
CA PRO A 244 -6.79 -17.44 12.86
C PRO A 244 -8.08 -17.39 13.68
N PHE A 245 -9.23 -17.36 13.01
CA PHE A 245 -10.55 -17.26 13.61
C PHE A 245 -11.39 -18.54 13.42
N ASN A 246 -10.79 -19.61 12.94
CA ASN A 246 -11.43 -20.90 12.98
C ASN A 246 -11.77 -21.24 14.45
N ILE A 247 -12.99 -21.73 14.69
CA ILE A 247 -13.45 -22.07 16.04
C ILE A 247 -12.53 -23.10 16.74
N HIS A 248 -11.83 -23.91 15.96
CA HIS A 248 -10.81 -24.83 16.48
C HIS A 248 -9.53 -24.10 16.90
N ALA A 249 -9.09 -23.06 16.15
CA ALA A 249 -7.98 -22.20 16.52
C ALA A 249 -8.29 -21.41 17.79
N ILE A 250 -9.53 -20.88 17.90
CA ILE A 250 -10.00 -20.20 19.13
C ILE A 250 -10.08 -21.16 20.30
N LYS A 251 -10.55 -22.40 20.09
CA LYS A 251 -10.58 -23.43 21.15
C LYS A 251 -9.16 -23.84 21.55
N SER A 252 -8.25 -24.02 20.60
CA SER A 252 -6.85 -24.34 20.85
C SER A 252 -6.18 -23.22 21.64
N PHE A 253 -6.43 -21.97 21.30
CA PHE A 253 -5.96 -20.79 22.04
C PHE A 253 -6.49 -20.75 23.49
N VAL A 254 -7.80 -20.95 23.67
CA VAL A 254 -8.44 -20.92 25.01
C VAL A 254 -8.05 -22.14 25.85
N MET A 255 -7.79 -23.31 25.25
CA MET A 255 -7.55 -24.57 25.95
C MET A 255 -6.06 -24.93 26.03
N HIS A 256 -5.13 -24.10 25.53
CA HIS A 256 -3.69 -24.42 25.48
C HIS A 256 -3.35 -25.79 24.86
N SER A 257 -4.24 -26.31 24.01
CA SER A 257 -4.01 -27.56 23.31
C SER A 257 -3.28 -27.25 22.00
N GLY A 258 -1.99 -27.50 21.91
CA GLY A 258 -1.08 -27.13 20.82
C GLY A 258 -1.36 -27.68 19.40
N GLU A 259 -2.62 -27.88 19.03
CA GLU A 259 -3.06 -28.37 17.74
C GLU A 259 -3.61 -27.19 16.91
N GLU A 260 -3.00 -26.94 15.75
CA GLU A 260 -3.35 -25.96 14.72
C GLU A 260 -3.16 -24.47 15.08
N GLN A 261 -1.92 -24.04 15.19
CA GLN A 261 -1.57 -22.61 15.25
C GLN A 261 -1.60 -22.00 13.83
N ALA A 262 -2.17 -20.82 13.69
CA ALA A 262 -2.02 -20.05 12.46
C ALA A 262 -0.54 -19.75 12.23
N THR A 263 -0.04 -20.03 11.04
CA THR A 263 1.34 -19.73 10.68
C THR A 263 1.36 -18.51 9.77
N VAL A 264 2.24 -17.58 10.06
CA VAL A 264 2.51 -16.42 9.21
C VAL A 264 3.91 -16.57 8.65
N HIS A 265 4.04 -16.56 7.32
CA HIS A 265 5.33 -16.51 6.66
C HIS A 265 5.64 -15.06 6.30
N PHE A 266 6.85 -14.63 6.66
CA PHE A 266 7.43 -13.37 6.25
C PHE A 266 8.58 -13.65 5.29
N LEU A 267 8.55 -13.01 4.13
CA LEU A 267 9.55 -13.09 3.09
C LEU A 267 9.84 -11.70 2.57
N GLN A 268 11.00 -11.52 1.99
CA GLN A 268 11.38 -10.26 1.35
C GLN A 268 12.16 -10.57 0.08
N GLY A 269 11.88 -9.84 -0.99
CA GLY A 269 12.60 -10.05 -2.25
C GLY A 269 12.24 -9.05 -3.32
N LYS A 270 12.94 -9.18 -4.46
CA LYS A 270 12.80 -8.26 -5.60
C LYS A 270 11.79 -8.74 -6.63
N ARG A 271 11.73 -10.06 -6.84
CA ARG A 271 10.84 -10.69 -7.83
C ARG A 271 9.99 -11.73 -7.14
N ILE A 272 8.69 -11.60 -7.32
CA ILE A 272 7.71 -12.42 -6.64
C ILE A 272 6.79 -13.01 -7.69
N HIS A 273 6.62 -14.32 -7.64
CA HIS A 273 5.60 -15.03 -8.39
C HIS A 273 4.61 -15.66 -7.40
N ILE A 274 3.35 -15.33 -7.54
CA ILE A 274 2.27 -15.87 -6.72
C ILE A 274 1.33 -16.65 -7.62
N ASP A 275 1.20 -17.94 -7.36
CA ASP A 275 0.18 -18.80 -7.95
C ASP A 275 -0.74 -19.32 -6.85
N ALA A 276 -1.99 -19.62 -7.18
CA ALA A 276 -2.97 -20.14 -6.23
C ALA A 276 -3.99 -21.05 -6.92
N ASP A 277 -4.35 -22.15 -6.26
CA ASP A 277 -5.40 -23.05 -6.70
C ASP A 277 -6.49 -23.17 -5.60
N PRO A 278 -7.74 -22.77 -5.90
CA PRO A 278 -8.19 -22.11 -7.12
C PRO A 278 -7.59 -20.70 -7.30
N PRO A 279 -7.56 -20.16 -8.56
CA PRO A 279 -7.08 -18.82 -8.82
C PRO A 279 -7.77 -17.77 -7.95
N GLN A 280 -7.00 -16.88 -7.36
CA GLN A 280 -7.47 -15.87 -6.40
C GLN A 280 -7.47 -14.47 -7.02
N PRO A 281 -8.45 -13.61 -6.68
CA PRO A 281 -8.44 -12.21 -7.10
C PRO A 281 -7.20 -11.48 -6.61
N LEU A 282 -6.64 -10.62 -7.48
CA LEU A 282 -5.50 -9.76 -7.17
C LEU A 282 -5.96 -8.31 -7.08
N TRP A 283 -5.47 -7.62 -6.08
CA TRP A 283 -5.75 -6.22 -5.80
C TRP A 283 -4.46 -5.45 -5.60
N ILE A 284 -4.41 -4.21 -6.08
CA ILE A 284 -3.32 -3.27 -5.86
C ILE A 284 -3.87 -1.94 -5.36
N ASP A 285 -3.34 -1.45 -4.25
CA ASP A 285 -3.76 -0.19 -3.61
C ASP A 285 -5.29 -0.01 -3.49
N GLY A 286 -6.01 -1.13 -3.33
CA GLY A 286 -7.46 -1.18 -3.19
C GLY A 286 -8.23 -1.25 -4.51
N GLU A 287 -7.58 -1.45 -5.65
CA GLU A 287 -8.19 -1.64 -6.96
C GLU A 287 -7.97 -3.05 -7.50
N ALA A 288 -8.98 -3.60 -8.16
CA ALA A 288 -8.86 -4.93 -8.77
C ALA A 288 -7.83 -4.91 -9.92
N CYS A 289 -6.94 -5.92 -9.92
CA CYS A 289 -5.84 -6.05 -10.88
C CYS A 289 -5.77 -7.45 -11.52
N GLY A 290 -6.90 -8.12 -11.70
CA GLY A 290 -6.96 -9.46 -12.28
C GLY A 290 -6.98 -10.57 -11.24
N THR A 291 -6.31 -11.68 -11.54
CA THR A 291 -6.24 -12.88 -10.68
C THR A 291 -4.82 -13.46 -10.69
N THR A 292 -4.54 -14.37 -9.75
CA THR A 292 -3.36 -15.25 -9.84
C THR A 292 -3.46 -16.15 -11.08
N PRO A 293 -2.31 -16.59 -11.69
CA PRO A 293 -0.96 -16.26 -11.27
C PRO A 293 -0.57 -14.81 -11.51
N ALA A 294 0.27 -14.25 -10.64
CA ALA A 294 0.74 -12.88 -10.69
C ALA A 294 2.26 -12.80 -10.55
N TYR A 295 2.88 -11.94 -11.37
CA TYR A 295 4.31 -11.64 -11.30
C TYR A 295 4.47 -10.20 -10.82
N LEU A 296 5.14 -10.04 -9.68
CA LEU A 296 5.40 -8.74 -9.08
C LEU A 296 6.92 -8.52 -9.03
N GLN A 297 7.30 -7.26 -9.11
CA GLN A 297 8.70 -6.87 -8.92
C GLN A 297 8.82 -5.53 -8.19
N ALA A 298 9.89 -5.40 -7.41
CA ALA A 298 10.31 -4.11 -6.87
C ALA A 298 10.97 -3.29 -7.98
N VAL A 299 10.59 -2.02 -8.10
CA VAL A 299 11.26 -1.03 -8.95
C VAL A 299 11.95 -0.02 -8.03
N PRO A 300 13.27 -0.16 -7.82
CA PRO A 300 13.97 0.64 -6.82
C PRO A 300 14.03 2.11 -7.20
N GLN A 301 13.84 2.98 -6.21
CA GLN A 301 14.01 4.43 -6.32
C GLN A 301 13.25 5.04 -7.51
N ALA A 302 12.08 4.49 -7.82
CA ALA A 302 11.31 4.80 -9.01
C ALA A 302 10.71 6.21 -9.01
N ILE A 303 10.35 6.72 -7.84
CA ILE A 303 9.75 8.06 -7.71
C ILE A 303 10.54 8.92 -6.72
N THR A 304 10.45 10.23 -6.92
CA THR A 304 11.02 11.23 -6.01
C THR A 304 9.89 12.05 -5.39
N VAL A 305 9.83 12.12 -4.07
CA VAL A 305 8.79 12.84 -3.33
C VAL A 305 9.40 13.96 -2.51
N VAL A 306 8.73 15.13 -2.51
CA VAL A 306 9.07 16.25 -1.61
C VAL A 306 8.61 15.90 -0.21
N VAL A 307 9.51 16.02 0.76
CA VAL A 307 9.22 15.72 2.16
C VAL A 307 9.61 16.88 3.07
N PRO A 308 9.03 16.98 4.27
CA PRO A 308 9.51 17.93 5.28
C PRO A 308 10.99 17.71 5.60
N GLU A 309 11.70 18.77 5.97
CA GLU A 309 13.01 18.63 6.63
C GLU A 309 12.80 17.94 7.98
N GLY A 310 13.60 16.91 8.26
CA GLY A 310 13.55 16.14 9.51
C GLY A 310 14.07 16.90 10.72
#